data_eb21fdf8fe5f2eb2da71cbd843bfc54c
#
_entry.id   eb21fdf8fe5f2eb2da71cbd843bfc54c
#
_cell.length_a   1.000
_cell.length_b   1.000
_cell.length_c   1.000
_cell.angle_alpha   90.00
_cell.angle_beta   90.00
_cell.angle_gamma   90.00
#
_symmetry.space_group_name_H-M   'P 1'
#
loop_
_entity.id
_entity.type
_entity.pdbx_description
1 polymer ?
#
loop_
_entity_poly.entity_id
_entity_poly.type
_entity_poly.pdbx_seq_one_letter_code
_entity_poly.pdbx_strand_id
1 'polypeptide(L)'
;YDSSINYNKFNFRANIDLNLTKSTVLNVNLANIYEKSFGPGFGDNDNDIWGYTFNASPNAFPIEYSDGKLSGPSTDSGFNPWNMLVHSGYREQFWNSAQALVGVTQDIGKLWKPLEGLTANLKFSWDAWNTTLQRRSKTPTFYHARGRDDQGNLIYDDNNGDGEWDPVHTGSESLGFAIGRSGTMTRYLEGSLNYNRLFAEKHRVGALLLYNQKIHTNTQAGSGDAALPYKNQGLAGRVTYAFKDTYFAEVNVGYNGSENFARGHRFGFFPAAAIGWMMSNEKWFEPITNT
;
A
#
# COMPACT_ATOMS: atom_id res chain seq x y z
N TYR A 1 23.28 11.73 -21.01
CA TYR A 1 22.25 11.27 -20.04
C TYR A 1 22.41 9.77 -19.77
N ASP A 2 22.53 9.39 -18.51
CA ASP A 2 22.59 7.98 -18.08
C ASP A 2 21.14 7.43 -18.01
N SER A 3 20.80 6.52 -18.91
CA SER A 3 19.49 5.87 -19.01
C SER A 3 19.38 4.62 -18.15
N SER A 4 20.27 4.42 -17.18
CA SER A 4 20.26 3.23 -16.34
C SER A 4 18.98 3.17 -15.51
N ILE A 5 18.20 2.09 -15.67
CA ILE A 5 17.07 1.77 -14.81
C ILE A 5 17.63 1.33 -13.47
N ASN A 6 17.16 1.98 -12.40
CA ASN A 6 17.63 1.69 -11.06
C ASN A 6 16.44 1.63 -10.08
N TYR A 7 16.47 0.65 -9.20
CA TYR A 7 15.51 0.51 -8.11
C TYR A 7 16.22 0.21 -6.81
N ASN A 8 15.95 1.01 -5.79
CA ASN A 8 16.48 0.83 -4.46
C ASN A 8 15.34 0.74 -3.45
N LYS A 9 15.42 -0.23 -2.55
CA LYS A 9 14.46 -0.43 -1.47
C LYS A 9 15.16 -0.56 -0.14
N PHE A 10 14.76 0.25 0.82
CA PHE A 10 15.22 0.20 2.20
C PHE A 10 14.05 -0.13 3.10
N ASN A 11 14.23 -1.11 3.96
CA ASN A 11 13.23 -1.54 4.93
C ASN A 11 13.84 -1.49 6.33
N PHE A 12 13.21 -0.71 7.19
CA PHE A 12 13.56 -0.62 8.61
C PHE A 12 12.37 -1.08 9.45
N ARG A 13 12.64 -1.90 10.47
CA ARG A 13 11.64 -2.28 11.47
C ARG A 13 12.26 -2.38 12.85
N ALA A 14 11.58 -1.82 13.86
CA ALA A 14 11.94 -1.93 15.26
C ALA A 14 10.69 -2.26 16.08
N ASN A 15 10.78 -3.27 16.94
CA ASN A 15 9.76 -3.62 17.93
C ASN A 15 10.43 -3.59 19.30
N ILE A 16 9.89 -2.79 20.21
CA ILE A 16 10.47 -2.53 21.52
C ILE A 16 9.37 -2.73 22.56
N ASP A 17 9.62 -3.61 23.52
CA ASP A 17 8.78 -3.81 24.69
C ASP A 17 9.54 -3.37 25.93
N LEU A 18 9.02 -2.37 26.62
CA LEU A 18 9.63 -1.78 27.81
C LEU A 18 8.75 -2.04 29.03
N ASN A 19 9.26 -2.78 29.98
CA ASN A 19 8.63 -2.95 31.29
C ASN A 19 8.85 -1.69 32.13
N LEU A 20 7.90 -0.75 32.10
CA LEU A 20 7.97 0.50 32.86
C LEU A 20 7.82 0.24 34.36
N THR A 21 6.95 -0.70 34.72
CA THR A 21 6.77 -1.19 36.07
C THR A 21 6.53 -2.71 36.06
N LYS A 22 6.34 -3.34 37.25
CA LYS A 22 5.97 -4.76 37.35
C LYS A 22 4.59 -5.07 36.73
N SER A 23 3.76 -4.04 36.48
CA SER A 23 2.39 -4.16 35.97
C SER A 23 2.13 -3.39 34.71
N THR A 24 3.10 -2.60 34.22
CA THR A 24 2.94 -1.71 33.06
C THR A 24 3.99 -2.04 31.99
N VAL A 25 3.54 -2.32 30.80
CA VAL A 25 4.39 -2.56 29.62
C VAL A 25 4.07 -1.51 28.55
N LEU A 26 5.10 -0.86 28.02
CA LEU A 26 5.02 0.00 26.85
C LEU A 26 5.52 -0.78 25.64
N ASN A 27 4.70 -0.84 24.59
CA ASN A 27 5.04 -1.44 23.30
C ASN A 27 5.22 -0.34 22.27
N VAL A 28 6.33 -0.33 21.56
CA VAL A 28 6.60 0.61 20.47
C VAL A 28 7.02 -0.18 19.24
N ASN A 29 6.22 -0.11 18.19
CA ASN A 29 6.50 -0.75 16.92
C ASN A 29 6.66 0.33 15.84
N LEU A 30 7.79 0.33 15.17
CA LEU A 30 8.12 1.25 14.09
C LEU A 30 8.47 0.44 12.85
N ALA A 31 7.93 0.85 11.71
CA ALA A 31 8.35 0.32 10.42
C ALA A 31 8.41 1.45 9.39
N ASN A 32 9.41 1.41 8.54
CA ASN A 32 9.53 2.31 7.41
C ASN A 32 10.02 1.53 6.18
N ILE A 33 9.36 1.74 5.06
CA ILE A 33 9.78 1.25 3.75
C ILE A 33 9.98 2.48 2.88
N TYR A 34 11.20 2.67 2.41
CA TYR A 34 11.55 3.71 1.45
C TYR A 34 12.00 3.04 0.16
N GLU A 35 11.37 3.44 -0.94
CA GLU A 35 11.68 2.94 -2.27
C GLU A 35 11.97 4.11 -3.19
N LYS A 36 12.97 3.94 -4.04
CA LYS A 36 13.35 4.89 -5.07
C LYS A 36 13.53 4.14 -6.39
N SER A 37 12.82 4.57 -7.41
CA SER A 37 12.95 4.09 -8.79
C SER A 37 13.42 5.22 -9.69
N PHE A 38 14.33 4.91 -10.58
CA PHE A 38 14.80 5.78 -11.64
C PHE A 38 14.66 5.04 -12.96
N GLY A 39 14.14 5.71 -13.99
CA GLY A 39 13.90 5.12 -15.29
C GLY A 39 13.82 6.16 -16.41
N PRO A 40 13.56 5.75 -17.65
CA PRO A 40 13.42 6.65 -18.78
C PRO A 40 12.22 7.59 -18.62
N GLY A 41 12.26 8.73 -19.29
CA GLY A 41 11.21 9.73 -19.23
C GLY A 41 9.91 9.31 -19.92
N PHE A 42 9.97 8.29 -20.77
CA PHE A 42 8.85 7.77 -21.51
C PHE A 42 8.02 6.77 -20.70
N GLY A 43 6.69 6.81 -20.90
CA GLY A 43 5.74 5.90 -20.24
C GLY A 43 5.45 6.23 -18.77
N ASP A 44 4.43 5.62 -18.22
CA ASP A 44 4.06 5.77 -16.82
C ASP A 44 4.73 4.71 -15.93
N ASN A 45 5.19 3.62 -16.56
CA ASN A 45 5.91 2.52 -15.90
C ASN A 45 6.88 1.84 -16.87
N ASP A 46 7.72 0.95 -16.39
CA ASP A 46 8.73 0.24 -17.19
C ASP A 46 8.12 -0.72 -18.22
N ASN A 47 6.86 -1.13 -18.04
CA ASN A 47 6.17 -2.03 -18.96
C ASN A 47 5.91 -1.40 -20.34
N ASP A 48 5.83 -0.08 -20.42
CA ASP A 48 5.61 0.62 -21.70
C ASP A 48 6.78 0.39 -22.65
N ILE A 49 8.02 0.41 -22.16
CA ILE A 49 9.22 0.09 -22.96
C ILE A 49 9.15 -1.34 -23.49
N TRP A 50 8.75 -2.30 -22.64
CA TRP A 50 8.59 -3.69 -23.07
C TRP A 50 7.47 -3.85 -24.11
N GLY A 51 6.35 -3.14 -23.95
CA GLY A 51 5.26 -3.13 -24.91
C GLY A 51 5.74 -2.68 -26.29
N TYR A 52 6.50 -1.59 -26.37
CA TYR A 52 7.07 -1.12 -27.64
C TYR A 52 8.13 -2.07 -28.19
N THR A 53 8.97 -2.65 -27.34
CA THR A 53 10.01 -3.59 -27.76
C THR A 53 9.41 -4.87 -28.36
N PHE A 54 8.39 -5.43 -27.77
CA PHE A 54 7.72 -6.65 -28.27
C PHE A 54 6.88 -6.41 -29.52
N ASN A 55 6.38 -5.18 -29.72
CA ASN A 55 5.57 -4.83 -30.89
C ASN A 55 6.43 -4.26 -32.06
N ALA A 56 7.69 -3.90 -31.81
CA ALA A 56 8.58 -3.43 -32.87
C ALA A 56 9.02 -4.60 -33.76
N SER A 57 8.78 -4.49 -35.06
CA SER A 57 9.34 -5.45 -36.01
C SER A 57 10.86 -5.28 -36.10
N PRO A 58 11.65 -6.39 -36.02
CA PRO A 58 13.11 -6.30 -36.09
C PRO A 58 13.67 -5.65 -37.37
N ASN A 59 12.89 -5.64 -38.45
CA ASN A 59 13.28 -5.15 -39.74
C ASN A 59 12.64 -3.79 -40.11
N ALA A 60 11.90 -3.17 -39.18
CA ALA A 60 11.15 -1.93 -39.48
C ALA A 60 12.08 -0.72 -39.68
N PHE A 61 13.10 -0.62 -38.82
CA PHE A 61 14.06 0.49 -38.82
C PHE A 61 15.31 0.12 -38.01
N PRO A 62 16.48 0.72 -38.26
CA PRO A 62 17.68 0.52 -37.47
C PRO A 62 17.54 1.23 -36.10
N ILE A 63 18.46 0.98 -35.16
CA ILE A 63 18.54 1.72 -33.92
C ILE A 63 18.78 3.20 -34.16
N GLU A 64 19.75 3.53 -35.03
CA GLU A 64 20.17 4.87 -35.43
C GLU A 64 20.68 4.81 -36.85
N TYR A 65 20.53 5.87 -37.59
CA TYR A 65 21.07 5.98 -38.95
C TYR A 65 22.57 6.35 -38.93
N SER A 66 23.28 6.01 -40.03
CA SER A 66 24.74 6.21 -40.15
C SER A 66 25.17 7.70 -40.15
N ASP A 67 24.26 8.62 -40.33
CA ASP A 67 24.46 10.07 -40.24
C ASP A 67 24.10 10.67 -38.89
N GLY A 68 23.76 9.83 -37.91
CA GLY A 68 23.43 10.24 -36.52
C GLY A 68 21.97 10.66 -36.33
N LYS A 69 21.12 10.56 -37.35
CA LYS A 69 19.69 10.81 -37.16
C LYS A 69 19.02 9.65 -36.47
N LEU A 70 18.14 9.97 -35.50
CA LEU A 70 17.35 8.95 -34.80
C LEU A 70 16.33 8.35 -35.78
N SER A 71 16.26 7.02 -35.79
CA SER A 71 15.34 6.28 -36.63
C SER A 71 14.01 6.05 -35.96
N GLY A 72 12.96 5.92 -36.76
CA GLY A 72 11.62 5.55 -36.27
C GLY A 72 10.75 4.97 -37.38
N PRO A 73 9.51 4.60 -37.05
CA PRO A 73 8.56 4.09 -38.04
C PRO A 73 8.23 5.15 -39.08
N SER A 74 7.69 4.72 -40.22
CA SER A 74 7.28 5.61 -41.33
C SER A 74 6.04 6.47 -41.03
N THR A 75 5.47 6.34 -39.86
CA THR A 75 4.30 7.10 -39.42
C THR A 75 4.52 7.62 -38.01
N ASP A 76 3.86 8.71 -37.62
CA ASP A 76 3.91 9.29 -36.28
C ASP A 76 3.20 8.43 -35.21
N SER A 77 2.72 7.24 -35.57
CA SER A 77 1.97 6.35 -34.71
C SER A 77 2.80 5.27 -34.01
N GLY A 78 4.08 5.46 -33.86
CA GLY A 78 4.94 4.50 -33.17
C GLY A 78 6.26 5.10 -32.73
N PHE A 79 7.03 4.32 -31.98
CA PHE A 79 8.31 4.78 -31.46
C PHE A 79 9.38 3.70 -31.59
N ASN A 80 10.61 4.13 -31.84
CA ASN A 80 11.77 3.28 -31.67
C ASN A 80 12.04 3.10 -30.14
N PRO A 81 11.97 1.87 -29.62
CA PRO A 81 12.18 1.61 -28.19
C PRO A 81 13.52 2.15 -27.66
N TRP A 82 14.57 2.07 -28.47
CA TRP A 82 15.87 2.59 -28.11
C TRP A 82 15.85 4.11 -27.93
N ASN A 83 15.24 4.85 -28.87
CA ASN A 83 15.13 6.31 -28.77
C ASN A 83 14.35 6.73 -27.52
N MET A 84 13.29 5.99 -27.18
CA MET A 84 12.49 6.25 -26.00
C MET A 84 13.26 5.93 -24.70
N LEU A 85 14.09 4.89 -24.73
CA LEU A 85 14.92 4.54 -23.57
C LEU A 85 16.02 5.57 -23.31
N VAL A 86 16.71 6.03 -24.39
CA VAL A 86 17.94 6.82 -24.26
C VAL A 86 17.69 8.33 -24.38
N HIS A 87 16.74 8.75 -25.22
CA HIS A 87 16.55 10.16 -25.58
C HIS A 87 15.27 10.80 -25.04
N SER A 88 14.42 10.05 -24.36
CA SER A 88 13.16 10.59 -23.84
C SER A 88 13.29 11.38 -22.52
N GLY A 89 14.47 11.44 -21.92
CA GLY A 89 14.68 12.05 -20.60
C GLY A 89 14.61 11.03 -19.47
N TYR A 90 14.12 11.43 -18.31
CA TYR A 90 14.10 10.56 -17.13
C TYR A 90 12.89 10.79 -16.23
N ARG A 91 12.58 9.78 -15.43
CA ARG A 91 11.65 9.86 -14.29
C ARG A 91 12.34 9.37 -13.03
N GLU A 92 11.99 9.98 -11.94
CA GLU A 92 12.38 9.60 -10.60
C GLU A 92 11.13 9.46 -9.75
N GLN A 93 10.96 8.31 -9.12
CA GLN A 93 9.80 8.05 -8.30
C GLN A 93 10.22 7.56 -6.91
N PHE A 94 9.59 8.16 -5.92
CA PHE A 94 9.80 7.85 -4.51
C PHE A 94 8.52 7.30 -3.92
N TRP A 95 8.63 6.24 -3.14
CA TRP A 95 7.57 5.74 -2.27
C TRP A 95 8.08 5.69 -0.84
N ASN A 96 7.27 6.14 0.06
CA ASN A 96 7.54 6.02 1.48
C ASN A 96 6.30 5.51 2.21
N SER A 97 6.46 4.42 2.96
CA SER A 97 5.46 3.89 3.86
C SER A 97 6.03 3.88 5.28
N ALA A 98 5.47 4.71 6.14
CA ALA A 98 5.86 4.84 7.54
C ALA A 98 4.71 4.35 8.43
N GLN A 99 5.03 3.51 9.40
CA GLN A 99 4.08 2.94 10.35
C GLN A 99 4.64 3.08 11.75
N ALA A 100 3.83 3.56 12.67
CA ALA A 100 4.16 3.69 14.07
C ALA A 100 2.97 3.22 14.91
N LEU A 101 3.23 2.34 15.88
CA LEU A 101 2.27 1.94 16.90
C LEU A 101 2.91 2.12 18.27
N VAL A 102 2.18 2.78 19.15
CA VAL A 102 2.52 2.88 20.56
C VAL A 102 1.36 2.29 21.37
N GLY A 103 1.67 1.35 22.22
CA GLY A 103 0.71 0.67 23.08
C GLY A 103 1.14 0.68 24.55
N VAL A 104 0.18 0.80 25.44
CA VAL A 104 0.41 0.62 26.88
C VAL A 104 -0.52 -0.48 27.36
N THR A 105 0.07 -1.47 28.01
CA THR A 105 -0.66 -2.55 28.68
C THR A 105 -0.47 -2.41 30.18
N GLN A 106 -1.57 -2.33 30.92
CA GLN A 106 -1.61 -2.23 32.37
C GLN A 106 -2.31 -3.44 32.96
N ASP A 107 -1.60 -4.26 33.73
CA ASP A 107 -2.17 -5.33 34.55
C ASP A 107 -2.72 -4.70 35.81
N ILE A 108 -4.05 -4.54 35.89
CA ILE A 108 -4.74 -3.91 37.00
C ILE A 108 -4.80 -4.88 38.18
N GLY A 109 -4.86 -6.20 37.93
CA GLY A 109 -4.88 -7.22 38.96
C GLY A 109 -3.61 -7.23 39.81
N LYS A 110 -2.46 -6.85 39.26
CA LYS A 110 -1.22 -6.66 40.01
C LYS A 110 -1.21 -5.43 40.90
N LEU A 111 -2.01 -4.42 40.57
CA LEU A 111 -2.16 -3.21 41.38
C LEU A 111 -3.18 -3.39 42.50
N TRP A 112 -4.26 -4.12 42.21
CA TRP A 112 -5.36 -4.33 43.17
C TRP A 112 -5.91 -5.75 43.04
N LYS A 113 -5.62 -6.59 44.06
CA LYS A 113 -5.97 -8.02 44.06
C LYS A 113 -7.44 -8.36 43.75
N PRO A 114 -8.47 -7.60 44.21
CA PRO A 114 -9.85 -7.89 43.84
C PRO A 114 -10.12 -7.90 42.34
N LEU A 115 -9.31 -7.18 41.52
CA LEU A 115 -9.39 -7.13 40.08
C LEU A 115 -8.39 -8.07 39.38
N GLU A 116 -7.95 -9.13 40.09
CA GLU A 116 -7.09 -10.15 39.51
C GLU A 116 -7.70 -10.70 38.21
N GLY A 117 -6.89 -10.73 37.12
CA GLY A 117 -7.32 -11.12 35.79
C GLY A 117 -7.79 -9.96 34.90
N LEU A 118 -7.84 -8.72 35.43
CA LEU A 118 -8.19 -7.54 34.64
C LEU A 118 -6.94 -6.84 34.06
N THR A 119 -6.94 -6.64 32.75
CA THR A 119 -5.89 -5.92 32.01
C THR A 119 -6.52 -4.81 31.18
N ALA A 120 -5.95 -3.62 31.24
CA ALA A 120 -6.31 -2.49 30.38
C ALA A 120 -5.24 -2.29 29.31
N ASN A 121 -5.66 -2.04 28.07
CA ASN A 121 -4.76 -1.72 26.97
C ASN A 121 -5.22 -0.42 26.29
N LEU A 122 -4.24 0.40 25.93
CA LEU A 122 -4.43 1.58 25.10
C LEU A 122 -3.43 1.51 23.96
N LYS A 123 -3.90 1.65 22.71
CA LYS A 123 -3.04 1.62 21.52
C LYS A 123 -3.36 2.80 20.64
N PHE A 124 -2.31 3.41 20.12
CA PHE A 124 -2.39 4.41 19.08
C PHE A 124 -1.51 3.98 17.91
N SER A 125 -2.04 3.97 16.69
CA SER A 125 -1.22 3.81 15.49
C SER A 125 -1.38 4.97 14.54
N TRP A 126 -0.29 5.22 13.84
CA TRP A 126 -0.19 6.20 12.79
C TRP A 126 0.51 5.54 11.59
N ASP A 127 -0.20 5.50 10.45
CA ASP A 127 0.30 4.93 9.21
C ASP A 127 0.23 6.01 8.13
N ALA A 128 1.31 6.22 7.42
CA ALA A 128 1.39 7.15 6.30
C ALA A 128 2.02 6.47 5.09
N TRP A 129 1.40 6.68 3.94
CA TRP A 129 1.95 6.29 2.65
C TRP A 129 1.99 7.51 1.74
N ASN A 130 3.13 7.72 1.10
CA ASN A 130 3.35 8.84 0.20
C ASN A 130 4.13 8.39 -1.02
N THR A 131 3.77 8.93 -2.18
CA THR A 131 4.55 8.79 -3.40
C THR A 131 4.70 10.13 -4.10
N THR A 132 5.85 10.32 -4.73
CA THR A 132 6.13 11.47 -5.58
C THR A 132 6.81 10.95 -6.84
N LEU A 133 6.22 11.25 -7.99
CA LEU A 133 6.80 11.03 -9.31
C LEU A 133 7.25 12.38 -9.86
N GLN A 134 8.51 12.50 -10.20
CA GLN A 134 9.06 13.62 -10.96
C GLN A 134 9.50 13.13 -12.33
N ARG A 135 8.98 13.74 -13.39
CA ARG A 135 9.32 13.39 -14.77
C ARG A 135 9.89 14.62 -15.47
N ARG A 136 11.02 14.41 -16.11
CA ARG A 136 11.58 15.34 -17.10
C ARG A 136 11.70 14.59 -18.41
N SER A 137 10.80 14.85 -19.33
CA SER A 137 10.66 14.04 -20.54
C SER A 137 10.45 14.88 -21.78
N LYS A 138 10.86 14.32 -22.91
CA LYS A 138 10.58 14.80 -24.26
C LYS A 138 10.36 13.62 -25.19
N THR A 139 9.65 13.84 -26.27
CA THR A 139 9.68 12.93 -27.40
C THR A 139 10.82 13.39 -28.33
N PRO A 140 11.77 12.53 -28.67
CA PRO A 140 12.85 12.89 -29.57
C PRO A 140 12.34 13.06 -31.01
N THR A 141 12.98 13.93 -31.80
CA THR A 141 12.78 14.02 -33.25
C THR A 141 13.32 12.76 -33.91
N PHE A 142 12.58 12.15 -34.81
CA PHE A 142 13.03 10.97 -35.56
C PHE A 142 12.65 11.01 -37.03
N TYR A 143 13.41 10.27 -37.83
CA TYR A 143 13.33 10.21 -39.28
C TYR A 143 13.06 8.78 -39.74
N HIS A 144 12.52 8.65 -40.96
CA HIS A 144 12.40 7.37 -41.63
C HIS A 144 13.10 7.45 -42.98
N ALA A 145 14.07 6.56 -43.23
CA ALA A 145 14.78 6.51 -44.49
C ALA A 145 14.06 5.57 -45.47
N ARG A 146 13.81 6.05 -46.68
CA ARG A 146 13.21 5.29 -47.79
C ARG A 146 14.21 4.44 -48.56
N GLY A 147 15.50 4.81 -48.54
CA GLY A 147 16.54 4.12 -49.28
C GLY A 147 17.85 4.87 -49.28
N ARG A 148 18.64 4.61 -50.33
CA ARG A 148 19.93 5.30 -50.60
C ARG A 148 19.98 5.77 -52.04
N ASP A 149 20.68 6.89 -52.24
CA ASP A 149 21.01 7.39 -53.59
C ASP A 149 22.13 6.58 -54.25
N ASP A 150 22.47 6.91 -55.52
CA ASP A 150 23.53 6.25 -56.28
C ASP A 150 24.94 6.45 -55.67
N GLN A 151 25.09 7.41 -54.77
CA GLN A 151 26.32 7.69 -54.02
C GLN A 151 26.33 7.01 -52.62
N GLY A 152 25.23 6.32 -52.25
CA GLY A 152 25.09 5.61 -50.99
C GLY A 152 24.61 6.47 -49.83
N ASN A 153 24.21 7.72 -50.02
CA ASN A 153 23.64 8.57 -48.98
C ASN A 153 22.19 8.18 -48.69
N LEU A 154 21.78 8.36 -47.47
CA LEU A 154 20.40 8.06 -47.03
C LEU A 154 19.42 9.09 -47.61
N ILE A 155 18.30 8.60 -48.16
CA ILE A 155 17.15 9.38 -48.62
C ILE A 155 16.05 9.26 -47.56
N TYR A 156 15.63 10.37 -47.00
CA TYR A 156 14.55 10.44 -46.03
C TYR A 156 13.22 10.83 -46.64
N ASP A 157 12.15 10.76 -45.84
CA ASP A 157 10.85 11.27 -46.23
C ASP A 157 10.89 12.80 -46.45
N ASP A 158 10.24 13.24 -47.50
CA ASP A 158 9.90 14.64 -47.77
C ASP A 158 8.37 14.71 -47.73
N ASN A 159 7.84 15.07 -46.56
CA ASN A 159 6.41 14.98 -46.29
C ASN A 159 5.62 16.17 -46.84
N ASN A 160 6.31 17.28 -47.12
CA ASN A 160 5.69 18.50 -47.63
C ASN A 160 5.98 18.74 -49.11
N GLY A 161 6.93 18.00 -49.75
CA GLY A 161 7.25 18.06 -51.17
C GLY A 161 8.09 19.27 -51.57
N ASP A 162 8.82 19.88 -50.64
CA ASP A 162 9.67 21.06 -50.93
C ASP A 162 11.09 20.67 -51.36
N GLY A 163 11.42 19.37 -51.37
CA GLY A 163 12.74 18.85 -51.71
C GLY A 163 13.71 18.81 -50.52
N GLU A 164 13.26 19.16 -49.34
CA GLU A 164 14.00 19.00 -48.10
C GLU A 164 13.53 17.74 -47.34
N TRP A 165 14.38 17.18 -46.50
CA TRP A 165 14.05 15.98 -45.76
C TRP A 165 13.37 16.33 -44.42
N ASP A 166 12.15 15.88 -44.28
CA ASP A 166 11.35 16.10 -43.12
C ASP A 166 11.51 14.98 -42.06
N PRO A 167 11.49 15.30 -40.76
CA PRO A 167 11.28 14.30 -39.76
C PRO A 167 9.85 13.74 -39.82
N VAL A 168 9.69 12.45 -39.57
CA VAL A 168 8.35 11.86 -39.40
C VAL A 168 7.68 12.41 -38.12
N HIS A 169 8.48 12.66 -37.12
CA HIS A 169 8.04 13.29 -35.86
C HIS A 169 9.03 14.40 -35.48
N THR A 170 8.54 15.60 -35.33
CA THR A 170 9.29 16.72 -34.78
C THR A 170 9.10 16.77 -33.28
N GLY A 171 10.12 16.39 -32.54
CA GLY A 171 10.12 16.36 -31.07
C GLY A 171 10.48 17.69 -30.42
N SER A 172 10.62 17.68 -29.13
CA SER A 172 11.10 18.83 -28.34
C SER A 172 12.60 18.73 -28.05
N GLU A 173 13.32 19.83 -28.19
CA GLU A 173 14.73 19.91 -27.79
C GLU A 173 14.89 19.96 -26.26
N SER A 174 13.97 20.58 -25.57
CA SER A 174 13.98 20.74 -24.12
C SER A 174 13.12 19.71 -23.42
N LEU A 175 13.56 19.30 -22.22
CA LEU A 175 12.78 18.43 -21.36
C LEU A 175 11.61 19.20 -20.73
N GLY A 176 10.39 18.68 -20.91
CA GLY A 176 9.23 19.11 -20.15
C GLY A 176 9.34 18.66 -18.68
N PHE A 177 8.49 19.21 -17.82
CA PHE A 177 8.41 18.83 -16.41
C PHE A 177 6.98 18.45 -16.02
N ALA A 178 6.85 17.29 -15.39
CA ALA A 178 5.61 16.85 -14.78
C ALA A 178 5.87 16.32 -13.37
N ILE A 179 4.95 16.54 -12.45
CA ILE A 179 5.00 16.04 -11.09
C ILE A 179 3.67 15.40 -10.73
N GLY A 180 3.72 14.16 -10.22
CA GLY A 180 2.60 13.46 -9.63
C GLY A 180 2.85 13.24 -8.13
N ARG A 181 1.82 13.43 -7.33
CA ARG A 181 1.87 13.17 -5.88
C ARG A 181 0.63 12.43 -5.45
N SER A 182 0.80 11.47 -4.57
CA SER A 182 -0.31 10.80 -3.89
C SER A 182 0.12 10.45 -2.47
N GLY A 183 -0.84 10.42 -1.57
CA GLY A 183 -0.54 10.09 -0.18
C GLY A 183 -1.80 9.86 0.63
N THR A 184 -1.67 8.99 1.62
CA THR A 184 -2.71 8.68 2.59
C THR A 184 -2.14 8.65 3.99
N MET A 185 -2.99 8.96 4.96
CA MET A 185 -2.66 8.86 6.37
C MET A 185 -3.82 8.20 7.11
N THR A 186 -3.49 7.21 7.93
CA THR A 186 -4.45 6.55 8.81
C THR A 186 -4.02 6.75 10.25
N ARG A 187 -4.96 7.16 11.10
CA ARG A 187 -4.80 7.23 12.55
C ARG A 187 -5.80 6.27 13.18
N TYR A 188 -5.32 5.47 14.12
CA TYR A 188 -6.13 4.50 14.83
C TYR A 188 -5.90 4.62 16.34
N LEU A 189 -6.98 4.65 17.09
CA LEU A 189 -6.99 4.62 18.54
C LEU A 189 -7.81 3.42 19.00
N GLU A 190 -7.29 2.65 19.93
CA GLU A 190 -7.98 1.51 20.56
C GLU A 190 -7.76 1.55 22.07
N GLY A 191 -8.85 1.40 22.80
CA GLY A 191 -8.82 1.15 24.23
C GLY A 191 -9.56 -0.14 24.55
N SER A 192 -8.99 -1.02 25.37
CA SER A 192 -9.67 -2.26 25.77
C SER A 192 -9.45 -2.61 27.23
N LEU A 193 -10.48 -3.23 27.80
CA LEU A 193 -10.43 -3.90 29.09
C LEU A 193 -10.65 -5.39 28.84
N ASN A 194 -9.72 -6.21 29.30
CA ASN A 194 -9.77 -7.65 29.19
C ASN A 194 -9.80 -8.24 30.60
N TYR A 195 -10.77 -9.10 30.88
CA TYR A 195 -10.87 -9.84 32.09
C TYR A 195 -10.81 -11.34 31.80
N ASN A 196 -10.00 -12.09 32.53
CA ASN A 196 -9.93 -13.53 32.43
C ASN A 196 -9.56 -14.10 33.80
N ARG A 197 -10.48 -14.91 34.39
CA ARG A 197 -10.26 -15.51 35.68
C ARG A 197 -10.91 -16.88 35.80
N LEU A 198 -10.21 -17.80 36.44
CA LEU A 198 -10.72 -19.11 36.84
C LEU A 198 -11.14 -19.08 38.30
N PHE A 199 -12.42 -19.35 38.56
CA PHE A 199 -12.97 -19.43 39.90
C PHE A 199 -13.22 -20.88 40.29
N ALA A 200 -12.87 -21.23 41.53
CA ALA A 200 -13.07 -22.54 42.10
C ALA A 200 -12.61 -23.70 41.20
N GLU A 201 -11.57 -23.46 40.38
CA GLU A 201 -10.99 -24.43 39.43
C GLU A 201 -11.98 -25.02 38.40
N LYS A 202 -13.18 -24.44 38.29
CA LYS A 202 -14.28 -24.98 37.47
C LYS A 202 -14.94 -23.92 36.57
N HIS A 203 -14.94 -22.66 36.99
CA HIS A 203 -15.66 -21.60 36.32
C HIS A 203 -14.68 -20.62 35.68
N ARG A 204 -14.47 -20.72 34.38
CA ARG A 204 -13.65 -19.77 33.63
C ARG A 204 -14.55 -18.66 33.10
N VAL A 205 -14.28 -17.44 33.50
CA VAL A 205 -15.00 -16.25 33.06
C VAL A 205 -14.05 -15.38 32.30
N GLY A 206 -14.43 -15.01 31.06
CA GLY A 206 -13.76 -14.02 30.23
C GLY A 206 -14.69 -12.88 29.90
N ALA A 207 -14.15 -11.66 29.84
CA ALA A 207 -14.88 -10.50 29.36
C ALA A 207 -13.94 -9.58 28.58
N LEU A 208 -14.45 -8.95 27.54
CA LEU A 208 -13.77 -7.92 26.75
C LEU A 208 -14.72 -6.74 26.57
N LEU A 209 -14.21 -5.55 26.84
CA LEU A 209 -14.82 -4.30 26.37
C LEU A 209 -13.77 -3.57 25.53
N LEU A 210 -14.10 -3.22 24.31
CA LEU A 210 -13.19 -2.60 23.35
C LEU A 210 -13.86 -1.40 22.72
N TYR A 211 -13.17 -0.27 22.70
CA TYR A 211 -13.50 0.90 21.91
C TYR A 211 -12.40 1.13 20.87
N ASN A 212 -12.79 1.45 19.65
CA ASN A 212 -11.86 1.86 18.60
C ASN A 212 -12.36 3.04 17.81
N GLN A 213 -11.38 3.77 17.23
CA GLN A 213 -11.62 4.86 16.31
C GLN A 213 -10.56 4.85 15.21
N LYS A 214 -10.99 4.93 13.94
CA LYS A 214 -10.12 5.01 12.78
C LYS A 214 -10.46 6.25 11.96
N ILE A 215 -9.43 6.99 11.56
CA ILE A 215 -9.52 8.14 10.66
C ILE A 215 -8.54 7.90 9.51
N HIS A 216 -9.07 7.82 8.30
CA HIS A 216 -8.28 7.70 7.08
C HIS A 216 -8.43 8.98 6.25
N THR A 217 -7.32 9.56 5.80
CA THR A 217 -7.29 10.84 5.09
C THR A 217 -6.43 10.71 3.84
N ASN A 218 -6.92 11.21 2.72
CA ASN A 218 -6.10 11.47 1.55
C ASN A 218 -5.35 12.79 1.75
N THR A 219 -4.02 12.75 1.84
CA THR A 219 -3.18 13.93 2.12
C THR A 219 -2.84 14.75 0.88
N GLN A 220 -3.16 14.22 -0.31
CA GLN A 220 -2.90 14.82 -1.62
C GLN A 220 -4.17 14.80 -2.50
N ALA A 221 -5.31 15.07 -1.87
CA ALA A 221 -6.60 15.06 -2.55
C ALA A 221 -6.67 16.11 -3.65
N GLY A 222 -7.16 15.71 -4.83
CA GLY A 222 -7.36 16.60 -5.97
C GLY A 222 -8.72 17.29 -6.01
N SER A 223 -9.63 16.97 -5.07
CA SER A 223 -10.95 17.59 -4.95
C SER A 223 -11.39 17.70 -3.50
N GLY A 224 -12.38 18.55 -3.23
CA GLY A 224 -12.95 18.74 -1.90
C GLY A 224 -13.55 17.45 -1.33
N ASP A 225 -14.24 16.66 -2.15
CA ASP A 225 -14.85 15.39 -1.72
C ASP A 225 -13.78 14.35 -1.39
N ALA A 226 -12.73 14.26 -2.21
CA ALA A 226 -11.61 13.35 -1.97
C ALA A 226 -10.77 13.75 -0.73
N ALA A 227 -10.87 14.99 -0.28
CA ALA A 227 -10.20 15.49 0.92
C ALA A 227 -10.94 15.17 2.23
N LEU A 228 -12.21 14.73 2.13
CA LEU A 228 -12.99 14.36 3.31
C LEU A 228 -12.39 13.10 3.95
N PRO A 229 -12.13 13.12 5.27
CA PRO A 229 -11.60 11.94 5.94
C PRO A 229 -12.68 10.87 6.11
N TYR A 230 -12.31 9.61 5.95
CA TYR A 230 -13.18 8.48 6.30
C TYR A 230 -13.01 8.16 7.79
N LYS A 231 -14.11 8.25 8.56
CA LYS A 231 -14.10 7.99 10.00
C LYS A 231 -15.00 6.84 10.35
N ASN A 232 -14.45 5.93 11.15
CA ASN A 232 -15.18 4.82 11.74
C ASN A 232 -14.89 4.77 13.22
N GLN A 233 -15.87 4.36 14.01
CA GLN A 233 -15.71 4.09 15.43
C GLN A 233 -16.56 2.91 15.83
N GLY A 234 -16.13 2.21 16.88
CA GLY A 234 -16.82 1.02 17.33
C GLY A 234 -16.66 0.81 18.83
N LEU A 235 -17.70 0.25 19.42
CA LEU A 235 -17.70 -0.32 20.75
C LEU A 235 -18.04 -1.80 20.62
N ALA A 236 -17.20 -2.68 21.17
CA ALA A 236 -17.44 -4.11 21.19
C ALA A 236 -17.40 -4.64 22.62
N GLY A 237 -18.32 -5.53 22.94
CA GLY A 237 -18.35 -6.27 24.19
C GLY A 237 -18.42 -7.77 23.93
N ARG A 238 -17.67 -8.54 24.70
CA ARG A 238 -17.72 -10.01 24.67
C ARG A 238 -17.69 -10.52 26.11
N VAL A 239 -18.54 -11.51 26.39
CA VAL A 239 -18.49 -12.28 27.62
C VAL A 239 -18.43 -13.75 27.25
N THR A 240 -17.48 -14.46 27.85
CA THR A 240 -17.32 -15.91 27.69
C THR A 240 -17.39 -16.59 29.05
N TYR A 241 -18.01 -17.76 29.11
CA TYR A 241 -18.08 -18.60 30.26
C TYR A 241 -17.80 -20.05 29.90
N ALA A 242 -16.94 -20.71 30.67
CA ALA A 242 -16.73 -22.13 30.53
C ALA A 242 -16.87 -22.82 31.94
N PHE A 243 -17.62 -23.92 31.97
CA PHE A 243 -17.76 -24.76 33.14
C PHE A 243 -16.99 -26.06 32.94
N LYS A 244 -15.98 -26.28 33.81
CA LYS A 244 -15.07 -27.45 33.78
C LYS A 244 -14.42 -27.67 32.42
N ASP A 245 -14.25 -26.60 31.60
CA ASP A 245 -13.79 -26.66 30.20
C ASP A 245 -14.57 -27.70 29.37
N THR A 246 -15.82 -27.97 29.73
CA THR A 246 -16.73 -28.91 29.09
C THR A 246 -17.91 -28.19 28.43
N TYR A 247 -18.50 -27.22 29.10
CA TYR A 247 -19.64 -26.43 28.61
C TYR A 247 -19.22 -25.00 28.41
N PHE A 248 -19.54 -24.43 27.25
CA PHE A 248 -19.14 -23.11 26.85
C PHE A 248 -20.34 -22.28 26.46
N ALA A 249 -20.33 -21.02 26.84
CA ALA A 249 -21.25 -20.00 26.37
C ALA A 249 -20.51 -18.72 26.06
N GLU A 250 -20.91 -18.03 24.99
CA GLU A 250 -20.34 -16.76 24.58
C GLU A 250 -21.44 -15.82 24.09
N VAL A 251 -21.34 -14.55 24.46
CA VAL A 251 -22.17 -13.47 23.96
C VAL A 251 -21.26 -12.35 23.49
N ASN A 252 -21.52 -11.88 22.27
CA ASN A 252 -20.81 -10.76 21.65
C ASN A 252 -21.82 -9.67 21.29
N VAL A 253 -21.43 -8.42 21.47
CA VAL A 253 -22.18 -7.26 21.02
C VAL A 253 -21.23 -6.28 20.34
N GLY A 254 -21.62 -5.76 19.19
CA GLY A 254 -20.94 -4.72 18.46
C GLY A 254 -21.86 -3.52 18.26
N TYR A 255 -21.37 -2.32 18.49
CA TYR A 255 -22.03 -1.08 18.16
C TYR A 255 -21.06 -0.23 17.33
N ASN A 256 -21.20 -0.29 16.01
CA ASN A 256 -20.24 0.28 15.06
C ASN A 256 -20.87 1.40 14.26
N GLY A 257 -20.11 2.45 14.03
CA GLY A 257 -20.53 3.61 13.27
C GLY A 257 -19.54 4.02 12.18
N SER A 258 -20.10 4.51 11.06
CA SER A 258 -19.34 5.08 9.94
C SER A 258 -19.98 6.39 9.49
N GLU A 259 -19.16 7.37 9.14
CA GLU A 259 -19.65 8.64 8.60
C GLU A 259 -20.13 8.54 7.14
N ASN A 260 -19.91 7.42 6.46
CA ASN A 260 -20.46 7.17 5.13
C ASN A 260 -22.00 7.12 5.10
N PHE A 261 -22.62 6.98 6.28
CA PHE A 261 -24.07 6.97 6.42
C PHE A 261 -24.61 8.33 6.86
N ALA A 262 -25.86 8.62 6.47
CA ALA A 262 -26.54 9.84 6.85
C ALA A 262 -26.65 10.01 8.37
N ARG A 263 -26.73 11.24 8.85
CA ARG A 263 -26.95 11.53 10.27
C ARG A 263 -28.20 10.82 10.77
N GLY A 264 -28.13 10.18 11.95
CA GLY A 264 -29.19 9.36 12.53
C GLY A 264 -29.17 7.88 12.12
N HIS A 265 -28.42 7.50 11.07
CA HIS A 265 -28.28 6.13 10.60
C HIS A 265 -26.82 5.64 10.58
N ARG A 266 -25.94 6.32 11.29
CA ARG A 266 -24.50 6.06 11.27
C ARG A 266 -24.07 4.85 12.07
N PHE A 267 -24.89 4.41 13.03
CA PHE A 267 -24.56 3.35 13.96
C PHE A 267 -25.48 2.15 13.79
N GLY A 268 -24.89 0.95 13.83
CA GLY A 268 -25.58 -0.32 13.84
C GLY A 268 -25.24 -1.13 15.09
N PHE A 269 -26.21 -1.91 15.60
CA PHE A 269 -26.05 -2.84 16.70
C PHE A 269 -26.01 -4.28 16.16
N PHE A 270 -25.00 -5.05 16.55
CA PHE A 270 -24.71 -6.37 16.03
C PHE A 270 -24.50 -7.37 17.19
N PRO A 271 -25.56 -8.04 17.67
CA PRO A 271 -25.44 -9.07 18.68
C PRO A 271 -25.12 -10.44 18.06
N ALA A 272 -24.38 -11.27 18.78
CA ALA A 272 -24.17 -12.67 18.47
C ALA A 272 -24.05 -13.49 19.77
N ALA A 273 -24.48 -14.75 19.75
CA ALA A 273 -24.35 -15.68 20.86
C ALA A 273 -23.94 -17.06 20.34
N ALA A 274 -23.18 -17.79 21.13
CA ALA A 274 -22.75 -19.15 20.85
C ALA A 274 -22.78 -20.01 22.12
N ILE A 275 -23.04 -21.30 21.97
CA ILE A 275 -22.89 -22.33 22.99
C ILE A 275 -22.04 -23.45 22.43
N GLY A 276 -21.25 -24.11 23.31
CA GLY A 276 -20.38 -25.21 22.93
C GLY A 276 -20.36 -26.31 24.00
N TRP A 277 -20.11 -27.52 23.54
CA TRP A 277 -19.95 -28.67 24.42
C TRP A 277 -18.78 -29.54 23.98
N MET A 278 -17.87 -29.82 24.90
CA MET A 278 -16.71 -30.70 24.69
C MET A 278 -17.06 -32.09 25.21
N MET A 279 -17.58 -32.95 24.35
CA MET A 279 -18.02 -34.29 24.72
C MET A 279 -16.88 -35.16 25.28
N SER A 280 -15.65 -34.97 24.79
CA SER A 280 -14.47 -35.73 25.23
C SER A 280 -14.11 -35.48 26.70
N ASN A 281 -14.61 -34.40 27.31
CA ASN A 281 -14.38 -34.12 28.73
C ASN A 281 -15.44 -34.72 29.65
N GLU A 282 -16.40 -35.46 29.08
CA GLU A 282 -17.42 -36.15 29.86
C GLU A 282 -16.93 -37.51 30.33
N LYS A 283 -17.26 -37.88 31.60
CA LYS A 283 -16.84 -39.16 32.20
C LYS A 283 -17.23 -40.41 31.42
N TRP A 284 -18.35 -40.35 30.71
CA TRP A 284 -18.80 -41.48 29.90
C TRP A 284 -18.02 -41.62 28.55
N PHE A 285 -17.25 -40.63 28.18
CA PHE A 285 -16.43 -40.65 26.95
C PHE A 285 -15.00 -41.19 27.22
N GLU A 286 -14.53 -41.19 28.47
CA GLU A 286 -13.20 -41.69 28.88
C GLU A 286 -12.89 -43.10 28.36
N PRO A 287 -13.83 -44.09 28.37
CA PRO A 287 -13.54 -45.42 27.84
C PRO A 287 -13.24 -45.46 26.35
N ILE A 288 -13.71 -44.48 25.57
CA ILE A 288 -13.59 -44.41 24.12
C ILE A 288 -12.22 -43.83 23.69
N THR A 289 -11.62 -42.99 24.52
CA THR A 289 -10.32 -42.36 24.23
C THR A 289 -9.13 -43.23 24.63
N ASN A 290 -9.32 -44.26 25.45
CA ASN A 290 -8.27 -45.16 25.96
C ASN A 290 -8.19 -46.49 25.13
N THR A 291 -8.87 -46.56 23.98
CA THR A 291 -8.77 -47.68 23.02
C THR A 291 -7.98 -47.22 21.80
#